data_4664ef9f3570f767efcb098466fe6939
#
_entry.id   4664ef9f3570f767efcb098466fe6939
#
_cell.length_a   1.000
_cell.length_b   1.000
_cell.length_c   1.000
_cell.angle_alpha   90.00
_cell.angle_beta   90.00
_cell.angle_gamma   90.00
#
_symmetry.space_group_name_H-M   'P 1'
#
loop_
_entity.id
_entity.type
_entity.pdbx_description
1 polymer ?
#
loop_
_entity_poly.entity_id
_entity_poly.type
_entity_poly.pdbx_seq_one_letter_code
_entity_poly.pdbx_strand_id
1 'polypeptide(L)'
;MCIRDSFPYIRGLSINLAVMLANPITGAEQFARVKVPSVLPRLVNLGEGRFLPLEEIISRHLDQLFTGMHVLQHTTFRVTRNEDLEVEEDDAENLLFALEKELLRRKVGRPPVRLEVQDDISAEMLELLTRELDIRDKEVFRLPAPLDLTGLFSLADVDRDDLSYPNFLPITHPHLAEVETARPADMFAAIRRRDVLVHHPYDSFATSVQRFIEQAAQDPQVLAIKQTLYRTSGDSPIIDALVDAAEAGKQVLAVVEIKARFDEQANITWARLLERAGVHVVYGMVGLKTHCKLAMVIRDEGEGLRRYAHIGTGNYNPKTARQYEDLGLLTSNPIITEDVARLFNHLSGMTAEKRYRRLLVAPESIRSGIIDAIEREIDNKKAGLPAGVRIKVNSIVDERVIDALYRASRAGVPVDLWVRGICSIRPGVPGLSENIRVISILGRFLEHSRIFWFANGGRPMVAIGSADLMHRNLDRRVEALVGLSNKQHVAEVEEMFDMAFDPGTVSWHLQDRTWIEVSRGPDGIPLSDLQEELIRRTRDRRR
;
A
#
# COMPACT_ATOMS: atom_id res chain seq x y z
N MET A 1 -35.59 -5.95 8.08
CA MET A 1 -36.45 -5.38 9.14
C MET A 1 -36.51 -6.38 10.29
N CYS A 2 -36.09 -6.02 11.47
CA CYS A 2 -36.19 -6.87 12.66
C CYS A 2 -36.85 -6.06 13.76
N ILE A 3 -38.10 -6.41 14.05
CA ILE A 3 -38.75 -6.09 15.32
C ILE A 3 -38.62 -7.39 16.11
N ARG A 4 -37.80 -7.43 17.16
CA ARG A 4 -37.59 -8.59 18.03
C ARG A 4 -37.56 -8.11 19.47
N ASP A 5 -37.88 -9.01 20.39
CA ASP A 5 -37.76 -8.79 21.84
C ASP A 5 -36.29 -8.66 22.31
N SER A 6 -35.33 -8.86 21.39
CA SER A 6 -33.88 -8.69 21.64
C SER A 6 -33.24 -7.80 20.57
N PHE A 7 -32.24 -7.01 20.97
CA PHE A 7 -31.49 -6.13 20.08
C PHE A 7 -30.85 -6.93 18.92
N PRO A 8 -31.01 -6.50 17.66
CA PRO A 8 -30.53 -7.27 16.52
C PRO A 8 -29.01 -7.18 16.38
N TYR A 9 -28.38 -8.26 15.92
CA TYR A 9 -26.96 -8.23 15.60
C TYR A 9 -26.66 -7.22 14.49
N ILE A 10 -25.75 -6.29 14.76
CA ILE A 10 -25.27 -5.27 13.81
C ILE A 10 -23.95 -5.73 13.19
N ARG A 11 -23.97 -5.95 11.88
CA ARG A 11 -22.77 -6.34 11.14
C ARG A 11 -21.79 -5.18 11.07
N GLY A 12 -20.50 -5.46 11.22
CA GLY A 12 -19.42 -4.48 11.07
C GLY A 12 -19.48 -3.72 9.73
N LEU A 13 -19.15 -2.44 9.77
CA LEU A 13 -19.06 -1.50 8.63
C LEU A 13 -20.35 -1.28 7.84
N SER A 14 -21.48 -1.87 8.25
CA SER A 14 -22.76 -1.61 7.59
C SER A 14 -23.41 -0.33 8.12
N ILE A 15 -24.01 0.46 7.20
CA ILE A 15 -24.85 1.60 7.57
C ILE A 15 -26.24 1.10 7.94
N ASN A 16 -26.77 1.63 9.03
CA ASN A 16 -28.08 1.28 9.56
C ASN A 16 -28.82 2.54 10.04
N LEU A 17 -30.14 2.53 9.95
CA LEU A 17 -30.98 3.45 10.68
C LEU A 17 -31.46 2.80 11.98
N ALA A 18 -31.25 3.46 13.08
CA ALA A 18 -31.91 3.21 14.35
C ALA A 18 -33.22 3.98 14.34
N VAL A 19 -34.32 3.30 14.60
CA VAL A 19 -35.66 3.88 14.53
C VAL A 19 -36.40 3.57 15.83
N MET A 20 -36.95 4.59 16.47
CA MET A 20 -37.84 4.41 17.60
C MET A 20 -39.28 4.53 17.10
N LEU A 21 -40.07 3.53 17.38
CA LEU A 21 -41.46 3.39 16.96
C LEU A 21 -42.39 3.43 18.19
N ALA A 22 -43.56 4.03 18.05
CA ALA A 22 -44.63 3.90 19.03
C ALA A 22 -45.86 3.20 18.44
N ASN A 23 -46.40 2.26 19.20
CA ASN A 23 -47.68 1.67 18.86
C ASN A 23 -48.81 2.70 19.16
N PRO A 24 -49.60 3.14 18.16
CA PRO A 24 -50.61 4.18 18.35
C PRO A 24 -51.77 3.78 19.27
N ILE A 25 -51.96 2.48 19.52
CA ILE A 25 -53.05 1.96 20.35
C ILE A 25 -52.57 1.78 21.81
N THR A 26 -51.40 1.23 22.02
CA THR A 26 -50.88 0.89 23.37
C THR A 26 -49.92 1.94 23.92
N GLY A 27 -49.41 2.83 23.11
CA GLY A 27 -48.32 3.76 23.47
C GLY A 27 -46.95 3.10 23.69
N ALA A 28 -46.86 1.79 23.50
CA ALA A 28 -45.59 1.06 23.74
C ALA A 28 -44.54 1.45 22.70
N GLU A 29 -43.35 1.80 23.18
CA GLU A 29 -42.20 2.13 22.33
C GLU A 29 -41.41 0.89 21.97
N GLN A 30 -40.90 0.83 20.75
CA GLN A 30 -40.09 -0.29 20.24
C GLN A 30 -38.95 0.22 19.37
N PHE A 31 -37.79 -0.40 19.59
CA PHE A 31 -36.62 -0.18 18.73
C PHE A 31 -36.73 -1.02 17.46
N ALA A 32 -36.48 -0.41 16.32
CA ALA A 32 -36.36 -1.07 15.05
C ALA A 32 -35.05 -0.69 14.35
N ARG A 33 -34.48 -1.62 13.61
CA ARG A 33 -33.30 -1.40 12.77
C ARG A 33 -33.64 -1.56 11.32
N VAL A 34 -33.27 -0.57 10.50
CA VAL A 34 -33.29 -0.68 9.04
C VAL A 34 -31.87 -0.67 8.52
N LYS A 35 -31.43 -1.77 7.92
CA LYS A 35 -30.12 -1.84 7.27
C LYS A 35 -30.20 -1.18 5.90
N VAL A 36 -29.27 -0.27 5.61
CA VAL A 36 -29.09 0.27 4.27
C VAL A 36 -28.50 -0.82 3.36
N PRO A 37 -29.18 -1.21 2.28
CA PRO A 37 -28.73 -2.31 1.43
C PRO A 37 -27.52 -1.92 0.59
N SER A 38 -26.44 -2.68 0.71
CA SER A 38 -25.19 -2.44 -0.03
C SER A 38 -25.25 -2.86 -1.50
N VAL A 39 -26.34 -3.52 -1.92
CA VAL A 39 -26.58 -3.91 -3.32
C VAL A 39 -27.07 -2.74 -4.17
N LEU A 40 -27.61 -1.70 -3.54
CA LEU A 40 -28.04 -0.47 -4.20
C LEU A 40 -26.92 0.58 -4.17
N PRO A 41 -26.89 1.48 -5.17
CA PRO A 41 -25.96 2.61 -5.13
C PRO A 41 -26.18 3.43 -3.85
N ARG A 42 -25.06 3.75 -3.15
CA ARG A 42 -25.12 4.53 -1.92
C ARG A 42 -25.60 5.97 -2.17
N LEU A 43 -25.18 6.55 -3.29
CA LEU A 43 -25.58 7.87 -3.74
C LEU A 43 -26.51 7.71 -4.94
N VAL A 44 -27.76 8.12 -4.76
CA VAL A 44 -28.77 8.09 -5.81
C VAL A 44 -28.63 9.36 -6.64
N ASN A 45 -28.38 9.21 -7.93
CA ASN A 45 -28.25 10.33 -8.86
C ASN A 45 -29.63 10.90 -9.18
N LEU A 46 -29.85 12.19 -8.88
CA LEU A 46 -31.08 12.93 -9.15
C LEU A 46 -31.00 13.78 -10.44
N GLY A 47 -29.91 13.65 -11.18
CA GLY A 47 -29.62 14.49 -12.35
C GLY A 47 -28.93 15.81 -11.98
N GLU A 48 -28.37 16.47 -13.00
CA GLU A 48 -27.72 17.79 -12.88
C GLU A 48 -26.62 17.86 -11.80
N GLY A 49 -25.87 16.74 -11.59
CA GLY A 49 -24.80 16.67 -10.59
C GLY A 49 -25.31 16.62 -9.14
N ARG A 50 -26.60 16.36 -8.91
CA ARG A 50 -27.20 16.23 -7.57
C ARG A 50 -27.29 14.77 -7.17
N PHE A 51 -26.86 14.49 -5.94
CA PHE A 51 -26.88 13.15 -5.37
C PHE A 51 -27.53 13.16 -3.99
N LEU A 52 -28.26 12.12 -3.68
CA LEU A 52 -28.91 11.94 -2.39
C LEU A 52 -28.45 10.62 -1.76
N PRO A 53 -27.97 10.61 -0.51
CA PRO A 53 -27.64 9.38 0.20
C PRO A 53 -28.86 8.47 0.34
N LEU A 54 -28.67 7.16 0.13
CA LEU A 54 -29.76 6.18 0.15
C LEU A 54 -30.46 6.11 1.52
N GLU A 55 -29.73 6.31 2.60
CA GLU A 55 -30.30 6.39 3.95
C GLU A 55 -31.26 7.56 4.12
N GLU A 56 -31.04 8.68 3.45
CA GLU A 56 -31.94 9.82 3.47
C GLU A 56 -33.27 9.52 2.73
N ILE A 57 -33.17 8.74 1.66
CA ILE A 57 -34.39 8.27 0.96
C ILE A 57 -35.15 7.30 1.85
N ILE A 58 -34.48 6.35 2.47
CA ILE A 58 -35.10 5.37 3.34
C ILE A 58 -35.73 6.06 4.55
N SER A 59 -35.06 7.03 5.16
CA SER A 59 -35.57 7.75 6.34
C SER A 59 -36.88 8.47 6.07
N ARG A 60 -37.03 9.03 4.87
CA ARG A 60 -38.27 9.74 4.45
C ARG A 60 -39.44 8.82 4.13
N HIS A 61 -39.21 7.50 4.08
CA HIS A 61 -40.22 6.48 3.77
C HIS A 61 -40.36 5.43 4.86
N LEU A 62 -39.95 5.77 6.09
CA LEU A 62 -40.05 4.85 7.25
C LEU A 62 -41.52 4.51 7.59
N ASP A 63 -42.45 5.42 7.36
CA ASP A 63 -43.89 5.21 7.52
C ASP A 63 -44.41 4.07 6.62
N GLN A 64 -43.87 3.93 5.43
CA GLN A 64 -44.23 2.85 4.50
C GLN A 64 -43.59 1.51 4.92
N LEU A 65 -42.46 1.55 5.60
CA LEU A 65 -41.80 0.33 6.13
C LEU A 65 -42.46 -0.15 7.42
N PHE A 66 -43.00 0.76 8.23
CA PHE A 66 -43.57 0.49 9.55
C PHE A 66 -45.04 0.87 9.59
N THR A 67 -45.83 0.27 8.69
CA THR A 67 -47.25 0.52 8.60
C THR A 67 -47.97 0.24 9.92
N GLY A 68 -48.77 1.19 10.40
CA GLY A 68 -49.48 1.06 11.67
C GLY A 68 -48.69 1.41 12.91
N MET A 69 -47.48 1.91 12.78
CA MET A 69 -46.65 2.45 13.86
C MET A 69 -46.32 3.92 13.63
N HIS A 70 -46.15 4.68 14.68
CA HIS A 70 -45.63 6.04 14.61
C HIS A 70 -44.11 6.04 14.72
N VAL A 71 -43.41 6.66 13.78
CA VAL A 71 -41.97 6.91 13.86
C VAL A 71 -41.74 8.10 14.77
N LEU A 72 -41.15 7.88 15.94
CA LEU A 72 -40.84 8.94 16.93
C LEU A 72 -39.58 9.68 16.56
N GLN A 73 -38.51 8.91 16.29
CA GLN A 73 -37.22 9.43 15.90
C GLN A 73 -36.43 8.38 15.10
N HIS A 74 -35.49 8.84 14.33
CA HIS A 74 -34.51 7.97 13.65
C HIS A 74 -33.15 8.65 13.60
N THR A 75 -32.09 7.86 13.47
CA THR A 75 -30.72 8.32 13.23
C THR A 75 -29.94 7.28 12.46
N THR A 76 -28.96 7.73 11.70
CA THR A 76 -28.01 6.83 11.01
C THR A 76 -26.87 6.48 11.94
N PHE A 77 -26.49 5.20 11.95
CA PHE A 77 -25.35 4.73 12.72
C PHE A 77 -24.57 3.64 12.00
N ARG A 78 -23.30 3.49 12.41
CA ARG A 78 -22.38 2.50 11.89
C ARG A 78 -21.53 1.93 13.01
N VAL A 79 -21.28 0.62 12.97
CA VAL A 79 -20.47 -0.08 13.97
C VAL A 79 -19.22 -0.61 13.30
N THR A 80 -18.06 -0.37 13.87
CA THR A 80 -16.83 -1.09 13.52
C THR A 80 -16.57 -2.17 14.55
N ARG A 81 -16.30 -3.39 14.09
CA ARG A 81 -15.95 -4.53 14.95
C ARG A 81 -14.47 -4.84 14.80
N ASN A 82 -13.89 -5.45 15.84
CA ASN A 82 -12.52 -5.91 15.76
C ASN A 82 -12.40 -6.96 14.65
N GLU A 83 -11.48 -6.77 13.73
CA GLU A 83 -11.22 -7.68 12.60
C GLU A 83 -9.80 -8.26 12.64
N ASP A 84 -9.05 -8.08 13.73
CA ASP A 84 -7.74 -8.70 13.87
C ASP A 84 -7.88 -10.23 13.87
N LEU A 85 -7.10 -10.88 13.01
CA LEU A 85 -6.99 -12.33 12.93
C LEU A 85 -5.87 -12.78 13.87
N GLU A 86 -6.25 -13.43 14.96
CA GLU A 86 -5.36 -14.25 15.75
C GLU A 86 -5.54 -15.69 15.26
N VAL A 87 -4.65 -16.15 14.39
CA VAL A 87 -4.55 -17.57 14.03
C VAL A 87 -3.47 -18.14 14.93
N GLU A 88 -3.83 -19.09 15.81
CA GLU A 88 -2.85 -19.88 16.56
C GLU A 88 -2.01 -20.66 15.55
N GLU A 89 -0.70 -20.36 15.50
CA GLU A 89 0.22 -20.89 14.49
C GLU A 89 0.69 -22.31 14.81
N ASP A 90 0.34 -22.86 15.99
CA ASP A 90 0.71 -24.22 16.41
C ASP A 90 0.00 -25.32 15.60
N ASP A 91 -1.08 -25.00 14.89
CA ASP A 91 -1.81 -25.92 13.99
C ASP A 91 -1.33 -25.78 12.51
N ALA A 92 -0.06 -25.51 12.28
CA ALA A 92 0.50 -25.11 10.99
C ALA A 92 0.42 -26.14 9.84
N GLU A 93 -0.03 -27.35 10.08
CA GLU A 93 -0.24 -28.33 8.99
C GLU A 93 -1.35 -27.91 8.01
N ASN A 94 -2.20 -26.94 8.37
CA ASN A 94 -3.23 -26.42 7.46
C ASN A 94 -3.59 -24.94 7.72
N LEU A 95 -2.61 -24.03 7.56
CA LEU A 95 -2.80 -22.59 7.75
C LEU A 95 -3.96 -22.03 6.92
N LEU A 96 -4.17 -22.55 5.69
CA LEU A 96 -5.31 -22.19 4.85
C LEU A 96 -6.65 -22.56 5.51
N PHE A 97 -6.76 -23.76 6.03
CA PHE A 97 -7.99 -24.23 6.69
C PHE A 97 -8.25 -23.47 7.99
N ALA A 98 -7.21 -23.21 8.78
CA ALA A 98 -7.31 -22.41 10.00
C ALA A 98 -7.77 -20.97 9.68
N LEU A 99 -7.24 -20.37 8.63
CA LEU A 99 -7.63 -19.04 8.17
C LEU A 99 -9.08 -19.01 7.64
N GLU A 100 -9.49 -20.01 6.86
CA GLU A 100 -10.88 -20.13 6.38
C GLU A 100 -11.87 -20.27 7.53
N LYS A 101 -11.56 -21.12 8.52
CA LYS A 101 -12.35 -21.29 9.73
C LYS A 101 -12.48 -19.98 10.51
N GLU A 102 -11.39 -19.24 10.64
CA GLU A 102 -11.39 -17.95 11.33
C GLU A 102 -12.12 -16.85 10.53
N LEU A 103 -12.04 -16.86 9.20
CA LEU A 103 -12.84 -15.97 8.35
C LEU A 103 -14.35 -16.25 8.47
N LEU A 104 -14.74 -17.50 8.65
CA LEU A 104 -16.12 -17.85 8.95
C LEU A 104 -16.55 -17.36 10.34
N ARG A 105 -15.68 -17.46 11.34
CA ARG A 105 -15.92 -16.92 12.70
C ARG A 105 -16.04 -15.39 12.72
N ARG A 106 -15.36 -14.67 11.82
CA ARG A 106 -15.51 -13.20 11.67
C ARG A 106 -16.94 -12.77 11.39
N LYS A 107 -17.74 -13.63 10.74
CA LYS A 107 -19.14 -13.32 10.41
C LYS A 107 -20.05 -13.32 11.64
N VAL A 108 -19.62 -13.86 12.76
CA VAL A 108 -20.46 -14.04 13.95
C VAL A 108 -19.70 -13.61 15.22
N GLY A 109 -20.15 -12.55 15.89
CA GLY A 109 -19.93 -12.36 17.31
C GLY A 109 -18.69 -11.61 17.79
N ARG A 110 -17.90 -10.93 16.96
CA ARG A 110 -16.78 -10.11 17.48
C ARG A 110 -17.28 -8.81 18.13
N PRO A 111 -16.63 -8.37 19.24
CA PRO A 111 -17.07 -7.18 19.94
C PRO A 111 -16.94 -5.93 19.07
N PRO A 112 -17.85 -4.98 19.17
CA PRO A 112 -17.70 -3.66 18.57
C PRO A 112 -16.57 -2.91 19.26
N VAL A 113 -15.86 -2.07 18.50
CA VAL A 113 -14.75 -1.24 18.96
C VAL A 113 -14.93 0.24 18.62
N ARG A 114 -15.95 0.56 17.83
CA ARG A 114 -16.29 1.92 17.45
C ARG A 114 -17.75 2.01 17.04
N LEU A 115 -18.45 3.01 17.55
CA LEU A 115 -19.79 3.43 17.14
C LEU A 115 -19.71 4.82 16.52
N GLU A 116 -20.12 4.94 15.26
CA GLU A 116 -20.30 6.20 14.57
C GLU A 116 -21.80 6.52 14.54
N VAL A 117 -22.16 7.73 14.93
CA VAL A 117 -23.54 8.23 14.94
C VAL A 117 -23.56 9.63 14.37
N GLN A 118 -24.71 10.05 13.84
CA GLN A 118 -24.91 11.45 13.45
C GLN A 118 -24.81 12.37 14.67
N ASP A 119 -24.29 13.57 14.47
CA ASP A 119 -24.03 14.55 15.54
C ASP A 119 -25.29 15.04 16.24
N ASP A 120 -26.46 14.98 15.56
CA ASP A 120 -27.78 15.34 16.04
C ASP A 120 -28.53 14.21 16.78
N ILE A 121 -27.89 13.06 17.02
CA ILE A 121 -28.50 11.92 17.73
C ILE A 121 -29.02 12.34 19.12
N SER A 122 -30.25 11.92 19.47
CA SER A 122 -30.80 12.15 20.82
C SER A 122 -30.02 11.39 21.90
N ALA A 123 -30.04 11.92 23.13
CA ALA A 123 -29.40 11.26 24.27
C ALA A 123 -29.98 9.86 24.53
N GLU A 124 -31.29 9.71 24.43
CA GLU A 124 -31.98 8.43 24.63
C GLU A 124 -31.59 7.37 23.62
N MET A 125 -31.52 7.74 22.34
CA MET A 125 -31.11 6.82 21.27
C MET A 125 -29.65 6.43 21.42
N LEU A 126 -28.78 7.36 21.80
CA LEU A 126 -27.37 7.07 22.05
C LEU A 126 -27.19 6.13 23.23
N GLU A 127 -27.88 6.37 24.34
CA GLU A 127 -27.83 5.49 25.52
C GLU A 127 -28.30 4.07 25.19
N LEU A 128 -29.38 3.96 24.39
CA LEU A 128 -29.85 2.67 23.91
C LEU A 128 -28.76 1.94 23.09
N LEU A 129 -28.17 2.61 22.10
CA LEU A 129 -27.14 2.01 21.22
C LEU A 129 -25.89 1.62 21.99
N THR A 130 -25.40 2.47 22.90
CA THR A 130 -24.19 2.19 23.69
C THR A 130 -24.38 1.03 24.65
N ARG A 131 -25.55 0.95 25.32
CA ARG A 131 -25.90 -0.16 26.22
C ARG A 131 -26.02 -1.47 25.46
N GLU A 132 -26.79 -1.49 24.37
CA GLU A 132 -27.05 -2.73 23.64
C GLU A 132 -25.84 -3.25 22.84
N LEU A 133 -24.93 -2.37 22.46
CA LEU A 133 -23.68 -2.72 21.79
C LEU A 133 -22.51 -2.93 22.74
N ASP A 134 -22.65 -2.67 24.05
CA ASP A 134 -21.59 -2.73 25.05
C ASP A 134 -20.36 -1.88 24.62
N ILE A 135 -20.63 -0.63 24.26
CA ILE A 135 -19.62 0.35 23.79
C ILE A 135 -19.42 1.44 24.83
N ARG A 136 -18.15 1.76 25.08
CA ARG A 136 -17.77 2.82 26.01
C ARG A 136 -17.86 4.20 25.34
N ASP A 137 -18.09 5.25 26.10
CA ASP A 137 -18.21 6.64 25.60
C ASP A 137 -17.03 7.07 24.73
N LYS A 138 -15.80 6.67 25.07
CA LYS A 138 -14.59 6.97 24.29
C LYS A 138 -14.53 6.30 22.92
N GLU A 139 -15.38 5.34 22.67
CA GLU A 139 -15.50 4.59 21.41
C GLU A 139 -16.66 5.09 20.55
N VAL A 140 -17.38 6.12 21.04
CA VAL A 140 -18.46 6.78 20.32
C VAL A 140 -17.95 8.02 19.59
N PHE A 141 -18.26 8.12 18.30
CA PHE A 141 -17.89 9.23 17.43
C PHE A 141 -19.16 9.87 16.84
N ARG A 142 -19.45 11.09 17.27
CA ARG A 142 -20.51 11.91 16.67
C ARG A 142 -19.93 12.61 15.45
N LEU A 143 -20.52 12.40 14.29
CA LEU A 143 -20.02 12.88 13.01
C LEU A 143 -21.14 13.55 12.22
N PRO A 144 -20.83 14.57 11.40
CA PRO A 144 -21.81 15.12 10.48
C PRO A 144 -22.21 14.07 9.44
N ALA A 145 -23.44 14.15 8.95
CA ALA A 145 -23.89 13.33 7.84
C ALA A 145 -23.20 13.73 6.52
N PRO A 146 -23.04 12.79 5.56
CA PRO A 146 -23.31 11.36 5.67
C PRO A 146 -22.20 10.60 6.39
N LEU A 147 -22.54 9.56 7.12
CA LEU A 147 -21.56 8.61 7.67
C LEU A 147 -20.97 7.77 6.54
N ASP A 148 -19.78 7.16 6.77
CA ASP A 148 -19.13 6.29 5.79
C ASP A 148 -18.82 6.97 4.45
N LEU A 149 -17.81 7.79 4.45
CA LEU A 149 -17.40 8.55 3.25
C LEU A 149 -16.87 7.66 2.10
N THR A 150 -16.71 6.34 2.29
CA THR A 150 -16.33 5.44 1.18
C THR A 150 -17.37 5.42 0.05
N GLY A 151 -18.64 5.73 0.33
CA GLY A 151 -19.64 5.92 -0.70
C GLY A 151 -19.34 7.03 -1.71
N LEU A 152 -18.50 8.01 -1.33
CA LEU A 152 -18.10 9.12 -2.20
C LEU A 152 -17.20 8.70 -3.38
N PHE A 153 -16.58 7.51 -3.33
CA PHE A 153 -15.82 6.99 -4.47
C PHE A 153 -16.68 6.89 -5.76
N SER A 154 -17.97 6.67 -5.63
CA SER A 154 -18.88 6.66 -6.79
C SER A 154 -19.02 8.03 -7.48
N LEU A 155 -18.66 9.12 -6.81
CA LEU A 155 -18.64 10.46 -7.42
C LEU A 155 -17.44 10.63 -8.37
N ALA A 156 -16.39 9.82 -8.22
CA ALA A 156 -15.25 9.85 -9.13
C ALA A 156 -15.60 9.34 -10.55
N ASP A 157 -16.68 8.59 -10.67
CA ASP A 157 -17.19 8.05 -11.94
C ASP A 157 -18.16 9.00 -12.66
N VAL A 158 -18.40 10.19 -12.11
CA VAL A 158 -19.27 11.20 -12.73
C VAL A 158 -18.55 11.83 -13.92
N ASP A 159 -19.24 11.90 -15.05
CA ASP A 159 -18.75 12.49 -16.30
C ASP A 159 -18.61 14.03 -16.17
N ARG A 160 -17.50 14.46 -15.57
CA ARG A 160 -17.15 15.85 -15.30
C ARG A 160 -15.64 16.04 -15.50
N ASP A 161 -15.24 16.23 -16.75
CA ASP A 161 -13.82 16.43 -17.13
C ASP A 161 -13.17 17.62 -16.41
N ASP A 162 -13.96 18.64 -16.05
CA ASP A 162 -13.50 19.81 -15.30
C ASP A 162 -13.16 19.51 -13.82
N LEU A 163 -13.64 18.37 -13.29
CA LEU A 163 -13.36 17.89 -11.93
C LEU A 163 -12.41 16.69 -11.90
N SER A 164 -11.95 16.25 -13.06
CA SER A 164 -11.11 15.05 -13.19
C SER A 164 -9.72 15.40 -13.70
N TYR A 165 -8.71 14.64 -13.28
CA TYR A 165 -7.40 14.75 -13.89
C TYR A 165 -7.46 14.36 -15.38
N PRO A 166 -6.68 15.03 -16.25
CA PRO A 166 -6.56 14.64 -17.66
C PRO A 166 -6.13 13.17 -17.79
N ASN A 167 -6.62 12.49 -18.82
CA ASN A 167 -6.25 11.11 -19.06
C ASN A 167 -4.72 10.96 -19.20
N PHE A 168 -4.15 10.03 -18.45
CA PHE A 168 -2.73 9.71 -18.48
C PHE A 168 -2.53 8.26 -18.91
N LEU A 169 -1.70 8.07 -19.93
CA LEU A 169 -1.26 6.76 -20.40
C LEU A 169 0.22 6.60 -20.05
N PRO A 170 0.58 5.57 -19.25
CA PRO A 170 1.98 5.21 -19.02
C PRO A 170 2.70 4.93 -20.33
N ILE A 171 3.98 5.26 -20.40
CA ILE A 171 4.80 4.96 -21.59
C ILE A 171 5.74 3.79 -21.32
N THR A 172 6.17 3.11 -22.38
CA THR A 172 7.23 2.10 -22.29
C THR A 172 8.55 2.77 -21.97
N HIS A 173 9.29 2.24 -20.99
CA HIS A 173 10.61 2.72 -20.64
C HIS A 173 11.55 2.67 -21.86
N PRO A 174 12.35 3.70 -22.17
CA PRO A 174 13.16 3.77 -23.40
C PRO A 174 14.05 2.56 -23.63
N HIS A 175 14.65 2.00 -22.59
CA HIS A 175 15.49 0.80 -22.70
C HIS A 175 14.71 -0.50 -22.95
N LEU A 176 13.39 -0.47 -22.86
CA LEU A 176 12.50 -1.59 -23.15
C LEU A 176 11.70 -1.37 -24.45
N ALA A 177 11.80 -0.20 -25.08
CA ALA A 177 11.06 0.10 -26.31
C ALA A 177 11.41 -0.86 -27.48
N GLU A 178 12.67 -1.28 -27.57
CA GLU A 178 13.10 -2.27 -28.56
C GLU A 178 12.45 -3.64 -28.33
N VAL A 179 12.24 -4.02 -27.06
CA VAL A 179 11.57 -5.29 -26.72
C VAL A 179 10.11 -5.29 -27.17
N GLU A 180 9.43 -4.14 -27.09
CA GLU A 180 8.03 -4.01 -27.51
C GLU A 180 7.85 -4.21 -29.00
N THR A 181 8.83 -3.82 -29.81
CA THR A 181 8.78 -3.84 -31.29
C THR A 181 9.52 -5.02 -31.92
N ALA A 182 10.46 -5.64 -31.19
CA ALA A 182 11.28 -6.75 -31.69
C ALA A 182 10.47 -8.06 -31.86
N ARG A 183 10.85 -8.86 -32.86
CA ARG A 183 10.30 -10.21 -33.07
C ARG A 183 11.44 -11.19 -33.32
N PRO A 184 11.72 -12.11 -32.39
CA PRO A 184 11.10 -12.23 -31.08
C PRO A 184 11.54 -11.11 -30.13
N ALA A 185 10.62 -10.67 -29.25
CA ALA A 185 10.95 -9.79 -28.16
C ALA A 185 11.90 -10.48 -27.17
N ASP A 186 12.94 -9.80 -26.73
CA ASP A 186 13.91 -10.37 -25.76
C ASP A 186 14.16 -9.42 -24.59
N MET A 187 13.29 -9.50 -23.59
CA MET A 187 13.40 -8.78 -22.34
C MET A 187 14.71 -9.12 -21.60
N PHE A 188 15.13 -10.39 -21.67
CA PHE A 188 16.33 -10.85 -20.99
C PHE A 188 17.59 -10.26 -21.61
N ALA A 189 17.65 -10.13 -22.93
CA ALA A 189 18.77 -9.44 -23.61
C ALA A 189 18.82 -7.95 -23.23
N ALA A 190 17.68 -7.28 -23.11
CA ALA A 190 17.64 -5.88 -22.67
C ALA A 190 18.20 -5.73 -21.24
N ILE A 191 17.74 -6.56 -20.30
CA ILE A 191 18.19 -6.53 -18.90
C ILE A 191 19.66 -6.95 -18.77
N ARG A 192 20.14 -7.87 -19.62
CA ARG A 192 21.54 -8.30 -19.64
C ARG A 192 22.48 -7.18 -20.09
N ARG A 193 22.03 -6.34 -21.04
CA ARG A 193 22.80 -5.18 -21.50
C ARG A 193 23.00 -4.13 -20.40
N ARG A 194 21.99 -3.88 -19.59
CA ARG A 194 22.00 -2.94 -18.48
C ARG A 194 20.83 -3.16 -17.53
N ASP A 195 21.03 -2.83 -16.27
CA ASP A 195 19.92 -2.73 -15.32
C ASP A 195 18.93 -1.66 -15.78
N VAL A 196 17.64 -1.87 -15.49
CA VAL A 196 16.56 -0.92 -15.84
C VAL A 196 15.83 -0.54 -14.57
N LEU A 197 15.80 0.76 -14.25
CA LEU A 197 15.01 1.31 -13.16
C LEU A 197 13.70 1.84 -13.77
N VAL A 198 12.58 1.22 -13.44
CA VAL A 198 11.25 1.66 -13.87
C VAL A 198 10.57 2.47 -12.78
N HIS A 199 9.87 3.53 -13.18
CA HIS A 199 9.16 4.43 -12.28
C HIS A 199 7.66 4.45 -12.61
N HIS A 200 6.88 3.62 -11.93
CA HIS A 200 5.43 3.59 -12.08
C HIS A 200 4.77 4.78 -11.40
N PRO A 201 3.63 5.28 -11.91
CA PRO A 201 2.90 4.85 -13.10
C PRO A 201 3.45 5.49 -14.40
N TYR A 202 4.49 6.31 -14.32
CA TYR A 202 5.05 7.03 -15.48
C TYR A 202 5.55 6.04 -16.54
N ASP A 203 6.37 5.07 -16.14
CA ASP A 203 6.72 3.93 -16.96
C ASP A 203 5.65 2.83 -16.83
N SER A 204 5.27 2.23 -17.95
CA SER A 204 4.22 1.23 -18.01
C SER A 204 4.61 -0.07 -17.28
N PHE A 205 3.81 -0.46 -16.30
CA PHE A 205 3.92 -1.76 -15.63
C PHE A 205 3.69 -2.93 -16.61
N ALA A 206 2.76 -2.77 -17.55
CA ALA A 206 2.43 -3.81 -18.53
C ALA A 206 3.58 -4.12 -19.47
N THR A 207 4.32 -3.10 -19.95
CA THR A 207 5.43 -3.28 -20.89
C THR A 207 6.79 -3.50 -20.20
N SER A 208 6.82 -3.53 -18.86
CA SER A 208 8.01 -3.78 -18.06
C SER A 208 7.85 -5.01 -17.17
N VAL A 209 7.37 -4.86 -15.96
CA VAL A 209 7.30 -5.95 -14.96
C VAL A 209 6.36 -7.07 -15.36
N GLN A 210 5.18 -6.76 -15.89
CA GLN A 210 4.25 -7.77 -16.40
C GLN A 210 4.86 -8.52 -17.58
N ARG A 211 5.40 -7.80 -18.57
CA ARG A 211 6.05 -8.39 -19.74
C ARG A 211 7.23 -9.29 -19.36
N PHE A 212 8.00 -8.92 -18.33
CA PHE A 212 9.09 -9.74 -17.81
C PHE A 212 8.62 -11.14 -17.37
N ILE A 213 7.49 -11.23 -16.68
CA ILE A 213 6.92 -12.51 -16.23
C ILE A 213 6.25 -13.26 -17.39
N GLU A 214 5.46 -12.56 -18.22
CA GLU A 214 4.81 -13.17 -19.39
C GLU A 214 5.83 -13.80 -20.35
N GLN A 215 6.92 -13.09 -20.64
CA GLN A 215 7.97 -13.63 -21.50
C GLN A 215 8.68 -14.80 -20.82
N ALA A 216 8.92 -14.76 -19.51
CA ALA A 216 9.49 -15.88 -18.77
C ALA A 216 8.61 -17.14 -18.86
N ALA A 217 7.30 -16.97 -18.84
CA ALA A 217 6.36 -18.09 -19.00
C ALA A 217 6.45 -18.74 -20.38
N GLN A 218 6.63 -17.94 -21.43
CA GLN A 218 6.63 -18.39 -22.83
C GLN A 218 8.00 -18.86 -23.33
N ASP A 219 9.11 -18.38 -22.75
CA ASP A 219 10.47 -18.67 -23.24
C ASP A 219 10.89 -20.11 -22.90
N PRO A 220 11.17 -20.98 -23.89
CA PRO A 220 11.55 -22.38 -23.65
C PRO A 220 12.89 -22.54 -22.91
N GLN A 221 13.75 -21.52 -22.91
CA GLN A 221 15.03 -21.54 -22.18
C GLN A 221 14.86 -21.20 -20.68
N VAL A 222 13.69 -20.72 -20.27
CA VAL A 222 13.40 -20.47 -18.86
C VAL A 222 13.06 -21.76 -18.15
N LEU A 223 13.82 -22.08 -17.09
CA LEU A 223 13.69 -23.29 -16.30
C LEU A 223 12.85 -23.07 -15.04
N ALA A 224 12.95 -21.89 -14.44
CA ALA A 224 12.25 -21.61 -13.21
C ALA A 224 11.85 -20.13 -13.08
N ILE A 225 10.70 -19.93 -12.41
CA ILE A 225 10.19 -18.60 -12.00
C ILE A 225 9.89 -18.65 -10.51
N LYS A 226 10.38 -17.65 -9.76
CA LYS A 226 10.05 -17.48 -8.34
C LYS A 226 9.48 -16.09 -8.13
N GLN A 227 8.35 -15.97 -7.39
CA GLN A 227 7.68 -14.69 -7.19
C GLN A 227 7.00 -14.60 -5.83
N THR A 228 7.06 -13.40 -5.22
CA THR A 228 6.25 -13.05 -4.05
C THR A 228 4.93 -12.45 -4.51
N LEU A 229 3.83 -12.84 -3.89
CA LEU A 229 2.48 -12.36 -4.20
C LEU A 229 1.83 -11.78 -2.95
N TYR A 230 1.39 -10.54 -3.05
CA TYR A 230 0.71 -9.79 -2.01
C TYR A 230 -0.34 -8.88 -2.66
N ARG A 231 -1.64 -9.06 -2.30
CA ARG A 231 -2.75 -8.29 -2.90
C ARG A 231 -2.79 -8.35 -4.43
N THR A 232 -3.06 -9.53 -4.95
CA THR A 232 -3.31 -9.71 -6.38
C THR A 232 -4.73 -9.24 -6.75
N SER A 233 -4.91 -8.68 -7.95
CA SER A 233 -6.23 -8.32 -8.48
C SER A 233 -7.02 -9.57 -8.94
N GLY A 234 -8.35 -9.45 -9.04
CA GLY A 234 -9.25 -10.53 -9.47
C GLY A 234 -8.88 -11.16 -10.83
N ASP A 235 -8.51 -10.35 -11.82
CA ASP A 235 -7.94 -10.78 -13.10
C ASP A 235 -6.48 -10.30 -13.12
N SER A 236 -5.54 -11.21 -12.90
CA SER A 236 -4.13 -10.88 -12.82
C SER A 236 -3.32 -11.58 -13.91
N PRO A 237 -2.89 -10.86 -14.96
CA PRO A 237 -2.05 -11.42 -16.02
C PRO A 237 -0.77 -12.09 -15.49
N ILE A 238 -0.30 -11.67 -14.32
CA ILE A 238 0.85 -12.29 -13.67
C ILE A 238 0.51 -13.68 -13.12
N ILE A 239 -0.67 -13.84 -12.50
CA ILE A 239 -1.14 -15.16 -12.04
C ILE A 239 -1.31 -16.10 -13.24
N ASP A 240 -1.95 -15.62 -14.32
CA ASP A 240 -2.14 -16.40 -15.55
C ASP A 240 -0.80 -16.85 -16.13
N ALA A 241 0.18 -15.94 -16.22
CA ALA A 241 1.53 -16.28 -16.68
C ALA A 241 2.25 -17.31 -15.79
N LEU A 242 2.06 -17.28 -14.46
CA LEU A 242 2.63 -18.30 -13.57
C LEU A 242 1.97 -19.66 -13.75
N VAL A 243 0.66 -19.70 -14.00
CA VAL A 243 -0.09 -20.91 -14.35
C VAL A 243 0.41 -21.47 -15.66
N ASP A 244 0.46 -20.66 -16.72
CA ASP A 244 0.97 -21.07 -18.06
C ASP A 244 2.40 -21.64 -17.97
N ALA A 245 3.26 -21.00 -17.16
CA ALA A 245 4.62 -21.48 -16.96
C ALA A 245 4.67 -22.86 -16.29
N ALA A 246 3.83 -23.10 -15.27
CA ALA A 246 3.77 -24.39 -14.58
C ALA A 246 3.19 -25.50 -15.50
N GLU A 247 2.14 -25.19 -16.25
CA GLU A 247 1.54 -26.10 -17.26
C GLU A 247 2.52 -26.43 -18.39
N ALA A 248 3.40 -25.48 -18.75
CA ALA A 248 4.51 -25.70 -19.68
C ALA A 248 5.69 -26.51 -19.08
N GLY A 249 5.57 -27.00 -17.85
CA GLY A 249 6.57 -27.85 -17.18
C GLY A 249 7.73 -27.10 -16.53
N LYS A 250 7.67 -25.77 -16.40
CA LYS A 250 8.69 -24.99 -15.69
C LYS A 250 8.52 -25.12 -14.16
N GLN A 251 9.62 -24.97 -13.43
CA GLN A 251 9.57 -24.90 -11.97
C GLN A 251 9.06 -23.53 -11.54
N VAL A 252 7.87 -23.46 -10.96
CA VAL A 252 7.30 -22.20 -10.46
C VAL A 252 7.16 -22.25 -8.94
N LEU A 253 7.74 -21.26 -8.25
CA LEU A 253 7.60 -21.04 -6.81
C LEU A 253 6.86 -19.72 -6.57
N ALA A 254 5.72 -19.78 -5.91
CA ALA A 254 4.95 -18.60 -5.48
C ALA A 254 4.94 -18.50 -3.95
N VAL A 255 5.50 -17.42 -3.41
CA VAL A 255 5.36 -17.09 -1.98
C VAL A 255 4.15 -16.18 -1.82
N VAL A 256 3.05 -16.74 -1.32
CA VAL A 256 1.75 -16.06 -1.21
C VAL A 256 1.50 -15.62 0.22
N GLU A 257 1.31 -14.31 0.42
CA GLU A 257 0.92 -13.76 1.72
C GLU A 257 -0.60 -13.79 1.87
N ILE A 258 -1.11 -14.80 2.56
CA ILE A 258 -2.57 -14.99 2.75
C ILE A 258 -3.18 -14.09 3.83
N LYS A 259 -2.37 -13.56 4.75
CA LYS A 259 -2.83 -12.65 5.82
C LYS A 259 -2.89 -11.17 5.36
N ALA A 260 -3.11 -10.92 4.06
CA ALA A 260 -3.29 -9.55 3.56
C ALA A 260 -4.69 -9.04 3.94
N ARG A 261 -4.76 -8.07 4.86
CA ARG A 261 -6.03 -7.52 5.38
C ARG A 261 -6.96 -7.10 4.24
N PHE A 262 -8.22 -7.55 4.29
CA PHE A 262 -9.31 -7.36 3.33
C PHE A 262 -9.22 -8.13 2.01
N ASP A 263 -8.08 -8.77 1.72
CA ASP A 263 -7.85 -9.54 0.49
C ASP A 263 -7.65 -11.05 0.77
N GLU A 264 -7.86 -11.49 2.01
CA GLU A 264 -7.57 -12.86 2.45
C GLU A 264 -8.31 -13.90 1.60
N GLN A 265 -9.60 -13.68 1.33
CA GLN A 265 -10.40 -14.63 0.55
C GLN A 265 -9.91 -14.71 -0.91
N ALA A 266 -9.56 -13.58 -1.51
CA ALA A 266 -9.01 -13.53 -2.85
C ALA A 266 -7.66 -14.26 -2.92
N ASN A 267 -6.76 -14.00 -1.97
CA ASN A 267 -5.45 -14.64 -1.92
C ASN A 267 -5.54 -16.16 -1.71
N ILE A 268 -6.50 -16.64 -0.90
CA ILE A 268 -6.78 -18.08 -0.76
C ILE A 268 -7.22 -18.69 -2.10
N THR A 269 -8.11 -18.02 -2.82
CA THR A 269 -8.60 -18.49 -4.12
C THR A 269 -7.46 -18.61 -5.13
N TRP A 270 -6.58 -17.60 -5.20
CA TRP A 270 -5.41 -17.62 -6.08
C TRP A 270 -4.38 -18.68 -5.69
N ALA A 271 -4.11 -18.84 -4.39
CA ALA A 271 -3.21 -19.88 -3.91
C ALA A 271 -3.68 -21.28 -4.37
N ARG A 272 -4.96 -21.58 -4.24
CA ARG A 272 -5.55 -22.85 -4.70
C ARG A 272 -5.49 -23.02 -6.22
N LEU A 273 -5.68 -21.93 -6.99
CA LEU A 273 -5.55 -21.98 -8.45
C LEU A 273 -4.12 -22.34 -8.83
N LEU A 274 -3.13 -21.66 -8.24
CA LEU A 274 -1.71 -21.92 -8.49
C LEU A 274 -1.32 -23.36 -8.12
N GLU A 275 -1.75 -23.87 -6.94
CA GLU A 275 -1.50 -25.27 -6.53
C GLU A 275 -2.05 -26.28 -7.53
N ARG A 276 -3.29 -26.07 -8.02
CA ARG A 276 -3.93 -26.95 -9.02
C ARG A 276 -3.18 -26.98 -10.35
N ALA A 277 -2.54 -25.86 -10.72
CA ALA A 277 -1.71 -25.77 -11.92
C ALA A 277 -0.31 -26.38 -11.73
N GLY A 278 0.03 -26.88 -10.53
CA GLY A 278 1.35 -27.47 -10.25
C GLY A 278 2.40 -26.47 -9.77
N VAL A 279 2.02 -25.24 -9.44
CA VAL A 279 2.91 -24.25 -8.83
C VAL A 279 3.23 -24.68 -7.40
N HIS A 280 4.49 -24.61 -7.01
CA HIS A 280 4.88 -24.77 -5.60
C HIS A 280 4.51 -23.50 -4.82
N VAL A 281 3.46 -23.58 -4.01
CA VAL A 281 2.97 -22.43 -3.21
C VAL A 281 3.51 -22.53 -1.78
N VAL A 282 4.08 -21.41 -1.31
CA VAL A 282 4.56 -21.24 0.06
C VAL A 282 3.77 -20.11 0.72
N TYR A 283 3.25 -20.35 1.90
CA TYR A 283 2.39 -19.41 2.64
C TYR A 283 3.13 -18.51 3.62
N GLY A 284 4.34 -18.09 3.22
CA GLY A 284 5.20 -17.23 4.02
C GLY A 284 5.89 -17.98 5.17
N MET A 285 6.40 -17.22 6.12
CA MET A 285 7.15 -17.72 7.29
C MET A 285 6.31 -17.57 8.55
N VAL A 286 6.44 -18.55 9.47
CA VAL A 286 5.81 -18.48 10.79
C VAL A 286 6.28 -17.23 11.54
N GLY A 287 5.35 -16.46 12.10
CA GLY A 287 5.64 -15.24 12.86
C GLY A 287 6.04 -14.01 12.06
N LEU A 288 6.33 -14.15 10.76
CA LEU A 288 6.72 -13.04 9.89
C LEU A 288 5.78 -12.93 8.69
N LYS A 289 5.39 -11.70 8.35
CA LYS A 289 4.58 -11.42 7.18
C LYS A 289 5.47 -11.12 5.97
N THR A 290 5.31 -11.86 4.86
CA THR A 290 6.06 -11.58 3.63
C THR A 290 5.54 -10.32 2.96
N HIS A 291 6.39 -9.28 2.87
CA HIS A 291 6.01 -8.01 2.28
C HIS A 291 6.99 -7.50 1.20
N CYS A 292 8.14 -8.14 1.03
CA CYS A 292 9.06 -7.83 -0.07
C CYS A 292 8.42 -8.13 -1.44
N LYS A 293 8.78 -7.37 -2.46
CA LYS A 293 8.29 -7.49 -3.83
C LYS A 293 9.43 -7.96 -4.71
N LEU A 294 9.45 -9.26 -4.95
CA LEU A 294 10.54 -9.95 -5.65
C LEU A 294 9.98 -10.86 -6.73
N ALA A 295 10.59 -10.82 -7.90
CA ALA A 295 10.44 -11.83 -8.93
C ALA A 295 11.82 -12.25 -9.42
N MET A 296 12.01 -13.53 -9.69
CA MET A 296 13.26 -14.08 -10.22
C MET A 296 12.98 -15.12 -11.30
N VAL A 297 13.74 -15.03 -12.38
CA VAL A 297 13.73 -15.95 -13.50
C VAL A 297 15.11 -16.61 -13.60
N ILE A 298 15.13 -17.93 -13.78
CA ILE A 298 16.34 -18.71 -14.04
C ILE A 298 16.23 -19.23 -15.47
N ARG A 299 17.17 -18.82 -16.31
CA ARG A 299 17.22 -19.12 -17.74
C ARG A 299 18.50 -19.87 -18.10
N ASP A 300 18.41 -20.88 -18.93
CA ASP A 300 19.58 -21.54 -19.55
C ASP A 300 19.97 -20.73 -20.80
N GLU A 301 21.20 -20.20 -20.79
CA GLU A 301 21.70 -19.39 -21.91
C GLU A 301 22.66 -20.18 -22.83
N GLY A 302 22.69 -21.52 -22.67
CA GLY A 302 23.54 -22.40 -23.43
C GLY A 302 24.97 -22.50 -22.88
N GLU A 303 25.52 -21.40 -22.37
CA GLU A 303 26.83 -21.35 -21.69
C GLU A 303 26.72 -21.49 -20.16
N GLY A 304 25.47 -21.62 -19.66
CA GLY A 304 25.16 -21.78 -18.24
C GLY A 304 23.91 -21.05 -17.80
N LEU A 305 23.55 -21.27 -16.55
CA LEU A 305 22.35 -20.68 -15.95
C LEU A 305 22.57 -19.21 -15.61
N ARG A 306 21.66 -18.36 -16.08
CA ARG A 306 21.61 -16.95 -15.70
C ARG A 306 20.34 -16.63 -14.93
N ARG A 307 20.51 -15.79 -13.92
CA ARG A 307 19.38 -15.29 -13.11
C ARG A 307 19.06 -13.86 -13.50
N TYR A 308 17.77 -13.56 -13.57
CA TYR A 308 17.20 -12.23 -13.76
C TYR A 308 16.27 -11.95 -12.60
N ALA A 309 16.26 -10.73 -12.09
CA ALA A 309 15.42 -10.38 -10.97
C ALA A 309 14.72 -9.03 -11.17
N HIS A 310 13.53 -8.92 -10.62
CA HIS A 310 12.86 -7.65 -10.33
C HIS A 310 12.76 -7.48 -8.82
N ILE A 311 13.16 -6.31 -8.32
CA ILE A 311 13.02 -5.89 -6.93
C ILE A 311 12.25 -4.57 -6.92
N GLY A 312 11.04 -4.56 -6.35
CA GLY A 312 10.15 -3.41 -6.39
C GLY A 312 9.79 -2.84 -5.02
N THR A 313 9.30 -1.60 -5.04
CA THR A 313 8.67 -0.96 -3.88
C THR A 313 7.17 -1.26 -3.83
N GLY A 314 6.53 -1.48 -4.98
CA GLY A 314 5.12 -1.72 -5.19
C GLY A 314 4.72 -3.17 -5.42
N ASN A 315 3.44 -3.47 -5.16
CA ASN A 315 2.89 -4.80 -5.35
C ASN A 315 2.77 -5.19 -6.85
N TYR A 316 2.76 -6.49 -7.13
CA TYR A 316 2.50 -7.04 -8.47
C TYR A 316 1.00 -6.99 -8.80
N ASN A 317 0.46 -5.78 -8.90
CA ASN A 317 -0.95 -5.55 -9.19
C ASN A 317 -1.09 -4.48 -10.28
N PRO A 318 -1.50 -4.83 -11.52
CA PRO A 318 -1.62 -3.90 -12.63
C PRO A 318 -2.57 -2.71 -12.40
N LYS A 319 -3.59 -2.89 -11.55
CA LYS A 319 -4.54 -1.82 -11.21
C LYS A 319 -3.89 -0.77 -10.32
N THR A 320 -3.24 -1.21 -9.23
CA THR A 320 -2.56 -0.28 -8.32
C THR A 320 -1.31 0.34 -8.94
N ALA A 321 -0.62 -0.35 -9.85
CA ALA A 321 0.53 0.18 -10.57
C ALA A 321 0.21 1.37 -11.50
N ARG A 322 -1.08 1.66 -11.76
CA ARG A 322 -1.54 2.86 -12.48
C ARG A 322 -1.90 4.03 -11.56
N GLN A 323 -1.97 3.77 -10.26
CA GLN A 323 -2.45 4.73 -9.26
C GLN A 323 -1.39 5.05 -8.21
N TYR A 324 -0.42 4.17 -8.02
CA TYR A 324 0.64 4.28 -7.01
C TYR A 324 1.95 4.63 -7.70
N GLU A 325 2.66 5.57 -7.10
CA GLU A 325 4.02 5.88 -7.48
C GLU A 325 4.96 4.86 -6.82
N ASP A 326 5.65 4.07 -7.64
CA ASP A 326 6.54 2.99 -7.21
C ASP A 326 7.76 2.87 -8.12
N LEU A 327 8.88 2.41 -7.55
CA LEU A 327 10.10 2.09 -8.27
C LEU A 327 10.32 0.59 -8.37
N GLY A 328 10.93 0.15 -9.45
CA GLY A 328 11.31 -1.24 -9.66
C GLY A 328 12.63 -1.38 -10.41
N LEU A 329 13.53 -2.21 -9.89
CA LEU A 329 14.80 -2.54 -10.53
C LEU A 329 14.71 -3.88 -11.23
N LEU A 330 14.88 -3.89 -12.55
CA LEU A 330 15.12 -5.09 -13.37
C LEU A 330 16.63 -5.27 -13.56
N THR A 331 17.18 -6.41 -13.16
CA THR A 331 18.63 -6.64 -13.16
C THR A 331 19.01 -8.08 -13.47
N SER A 332 20.17 -8.26 -14.09
CA SER A 332 20.87 -9.55 -14.19
C SER A 332 22.19 -9.56 -13.42
N ASN A 333 22.42 -8.58 -12.57
CA ASN A 333 23.64 -8.50 -11.76
C ASN A 333 23.79 -9.77 -10.90
N PRO A 334 24.89 -10.54 -11.05
CA PRO A 334 25.03 -11.85 -10.41
C PRO A 334 25.01 -11.77 -8.87
N ILE A 335 25.52 -10.68 -8.28
CA ILE A 335 25.55 -10.52 -6.82
C ILE A 335 24.13 -10.26 -6.29
N ILE A 336 23.37 -9.38 -6.96
CA ILE A 336 22.01 -9.05 -6.55
C ILE A 336 21.09 -10.27 -6.76
N THR A 337 21.19 -10.92 -7.92
CA THR A 337 20.34 -12.08 -8.24
C THR A 337 20.65 -13.29 -7.37
N GLU A 338 21.91 -13.44 -6.91
CA GLU A 338 22.27 -14.45 -5.91
C GLU A 338 21.61 -14.15 -4.56
N ASP A 339 21.65 -12.91 -4.10
CA ASP A 339 21.00 -12.50 -2.85
C ASP A 339 19.47 -12.72 -2.92
N VAL A 340 18.84 -12.40 -4.06
CA VAL A 340 17.40 -12.67 -4.29
C VAL A 340 17.12 -14.18 -4.24
N ALA A 341 17.99 -15.01 -4.85
CA ALA A 341 17.86 -16.47 -4.79
C ALA A 341 17.97 -17.01 -3.34
N ARG A 342 18.92 -16.49 -2.56
CA ARG A 342 19.06 -16.83 -1.13
C ARG A 342 17.84 -16.43 -0.33
N LEU A 343 17.27 -15.24 -0.60
CA LEU A 343 16.06 -14.79 0.07
C LEU A 343 14.84 -15.68 -0.28
N PHE A 344 14.67 -16.10 -1.53
CA PHE A 344 13.65 -17.06 -1.89
C PHE A 344 13.84 -18.43 -1.20
N ASN A 345 15.08 -18.91 -1.11
CA ASN A 345 15.39 -20.15 -0.40
C ASN A 345 15.09 -20.02 1.12
N HIS A 346 15.33 -18.84 1.70
CA HIS A 346 14.96 -18.57 3.09
C HIS A 346 13.43 -18.53 3.25
N LEU A 347 12.70 -17.82 2.39
CA LEU A 347 11.24 -17.72 2.41
C LEU A 347 10.55 -19.08 2.21
N SER A 348 11.17 -20.01 1.48
CA SER A 348 10.65 -21.37 1.26
C SER A 348 11.14 -22.40 2.30
N GLY A 349 11.83 -21.97 3.35
CA GLY A 349 12.32 -22.84 4.42
C GLY A 349 13.50 -23.74 4.04
N MET A 350 14.11 -23.55 2.85
CA MET A 350 15.22 -24.37 2.38
C MET A 350 16.54 -24.08 3.09
N THR A 351 16.70 -22.91 3.68
CA THR A 351 17.93 -22.50 4.36
C THR A 351 17.67 -21.52 5.49
N ALA A 352 18.48 -21.62 6.55
CA ALA A 352 18.53 -20.64 7.63
C ALA A 352 19.55 -19.51 7.38
N GLU A 353 20.31 -19.55 6.27
CA GLU A 353 21.33 -18.55 5.96
C GLU A 353 20.70 -17.20 5.63
N LYS A 354 21.11 -16.16 6.38
CA LYS A 354 20.57 -14.79 6.30
C LYS A 354 21.64 -13.75 5.93
N ARG A 355 22.70 -14.16 5.23
CA ARG A 355 23.79 -13.27 4.80
C ARG A 355 23.58 -12.82 3.36
N TYR A 356 23.43 -11.52 3.17
CA TYR A 356 23.26 -10.88 1.87
C TYR A 356 24.40 -9.88 1.63
N ARG A 357 24.81 -9.72 0.37
CA ARG A 357 25.92 -8.83 -0.01
C ARG A 357 25.45 -7.45 -0.48
N ARG A 358 24.30 -7.41 -1.14
CA ARG A 358 23.73 -6.20 -1.74
C ARG A 358 22.31 -5.90 -1.28
N LEU A 359 21.60 -6.89 -0.73
CA LEU A 359 20.31 -6.68 -0.11
C LEU A 359 20.45 -6.39 1.38
N LEU A 360 19.62 -5.47 1.88
CA LEU A 360 19.28 -5.41 3.29
C LEU A 360 17.90 -6.04 3.46
N VAL A 361 17.77 -6.93 4.44
CA VAL A 361 16.54 -7.70 4.67
C VAL A 361 16.08 -7.50 6.10
N ALA A 362 14.78 -7.25 6.31
CA ALA A 362 14.17 -7.26 7.63
C ALA A 362 13.65 -8.68 7.97
N PRO A 363 13.70 -9.04 9.26
CA PRO A 363 14.07 -8.22 10.44
C PRO A 363 15.58 -8.12 10.73
N GLU A 364 16.44 -8.76 9.93
CA GLU A 364 17.83 -8.99 10.26
C GLU A 364 18.72 -7.74 10.12
N SER A 365 18.63 -6.99 9.01
CA SER A 365 19.66 -6.02 8.65
C SER A 365 19.19 -4.64 8.19
N ILE A 366 17.88 -4.42 7.89
CA ILE A 366 17.44 -3.11 7.38
C ILE A 366 17.64 -2.02 8.42
N ARG A 367 17.15 -2.21 9.66
CA ARG A 367 17.28 -1.19 10.71
C ARG A 367 18.73 -0.86 11.00
N SER A 368 19.57 -1.87 11.24
CA SER A 368 20.99 -1.66 11.52
C SER A 368 21.71 -1.02 10.35
N GLY A 369 21.47 -1.48 9.13
CA GLY A 369 22.11 -0.94 7.93
C GLY A 369 21.77 0.52 7.65
N ILE A 370 20.53 0.95 7.94
CA ILE A 370 20.11 2.35 7.84
C ILE A 370 20.79 3.19 8.94
N ILE A 371 20.81 2.70 10.19
CA ILE A 371 21.49 3.40 11.29
C ILE A 371 22.97 3.53 11.00
N ASP A 372 23.64 2.48 10.56
CA ASP A 372 25.07 2.50 10.21
C ASP A 372 25.37 3.49 9.06
N ALA A 373 24.45 3.62 8.10
CA ALA A 373 24.58 4.60 7.03
C ALA A 373 24.44 6.03 7.58
N ILE A 374 23.49 6.28 8.48
CA ILE A 374 23.31 7.59 9.14
C ILE A 374 24.54 7.95 9.98
N GLU A 375 25.08 7.01 10.78
CA GLU A 375 26.29 7.25 11.58
C GLU A 375 27.50 7.57 10.70
N ARG A 376 27.61 6.93 9.54
CA ARG A 376 28.66 7.25 8.54
C ARG A 376 28.53 8.69 8.04
N GLU A 377 27.31 9.20 7.84
CA GLU A 377 27.11 10.61 7.45
C GLU A 377 27.54 11.59 8.56
N ILE A 378 27.35 11.21 9.84
CA ILE A 378 27.87 11.98 10.98
C ILE A 378 29.40 12.04 10.95
N ASP A 379 30.04 10.92 10.68
CA ASP A 379 31.50 10.86 10.61
C ASP A 379 32.05 11.60 9.38
N ASN A 380 31.39 11.48 8.22
CA ASN A 380 31.71 12.29 7.04
C ASN A 380 31.62 13.78 7.33
N LYS A 381 30.57 14.21 8.02
CA LYS A 381 30.38 15.64 8.40
C LYS A 381 31.51 16.13 9.30
N LYS A 382 31.88 15.35 10.32
CA LYS A 382 33.02 15.67 11.21
C LYS A 382 34.34 15.76 10.46
N ALA A 383 34.50 14.91 9.43
CA ALA A 383 35.70 14.90 8.58
C ALA A 383 35.70 15.99 7.50
N GLY A 384 34.68 16.85 7.42
CA GLY A 384 34.54 17.89 6.41
C GLY A 384 34.22 17.35 5.00
N LEU A 385 33.78 16.11 4.90
CA LEU A 385 33.37 15.48 3.64
C LEU A 385 31.87 15.77 3.35
N PRO A 386 31.43 15.66 2.09
CA PRO A 386 30.01 15.70 1.75
C PRO A 386 29.19 14.72 2.60
N ALA A 387 28.16 15.24 3.27
CA ALA A 387 27.30 14.47 4.14
C ALA A 387 25.85 14.92 3.99
N GLY A 388 24.91 13.96 4.01
CA GLY A 388 23.48 14.22 3.88
C GLY A 388 22.66 12.95 3.91
N VAL A 389 21.42 13.06 4.36
CA VAL A 389 20.45 11.96 4.41
C VAL A 389 19.17 12.41 3.74
N ARG A 390 18.67 11.62 2.79
CA ARG A 390 17.36 11.83 2.15
C ARG A 390 16.59 10.52 2.20
N ILE A 391 15.39 10.54 2.78
CA ILE A 391 14.56 9.34 2.94
C ILE A 391 13.15 9.64 2.46
N LYS A 392 12.64 8.80 1.56
CA LYS A 392 11.23 8.74 1.18
C LYS A 392 10.61 7.46 1.73
N VAL A 393 9.55 7.59 2.54
CA VAL A 393 8.81 6.47 3.13
C VAL A 393 7.34 6.82 3.30
N ASN A 394 6.48 5.80 3.45
CA ASN A 394 5.09 6.08 3.79
C ASN A 394 4.93 6.47 5.26
N SER A 395 5.75 5.90 6.15
CA SER A 395 5.66 6.18 7.59
C SER A 395 7.01 6.01 8.28
N ILE A 396 7.24 6.85 9.30
CA ILE A 396 8.41 6.79 10.17
C ILE A 396 8.00 6.92 11.63
N VAL A 397 8.17 5.82 12.41
CA VAL A 397 7.85 5.75 13.84
C VAL A 397 8.88 4.94 14.65
N ASP A 398 9.88 4.32 14.01
CA ASP A 398 10.92 3.54 14.69
C ASP A 398 11.84 4.46 15.49
N GLU A 399 11.82 4.34 16.82
CA GLU A 399 12.53 5.24 17.74
C GLU A 399 14.04 5.20 17.50
N ARG A 400 14.60 4.02 17.21
CA ARG A 400 16.06 3.86 17.02
C ARG A 400 16.55 4.59 15.78
N VAL A 401 15.77 4.55 14.69
CA VAL A 401 16.07 5.29 13.46
C VAL A 401 15.87 6.78 13.68
N ILE A 402 14.78 7.18 14.36
CA ILE A 402 14.51 8.59 14.70
C ILE A 402 15.63 9.17 15.54
N ASP A 403 16.11 8.45 16.56
CA ASP A 403 17.24 8.88 17.40
C ASP A 403 18.54 9.04 16.58
N ALA A 404 18.79 8.15 15.61
CA ALA A 404 19.94 8.28 14.72
C ALA A 404 19.84 9.55 13.84
N LEU A 405 18.63 9.87 13.30
CA LEU A 405 18.39 11.08 12.53
C LEU A 405 18.55 12.35 13.37
N TYR A 406 18.10 12.33 14.64
CA TYR A 406 18.34 13.44 15.56
C TYR A 406 19.84 13.62 15.86
N ARG A 407 20.60 12.53 16.05
CA ARG A 407 22.07 12.63 16.19
C ARG A 407 22.73 13.22 14.93
N ALA A 408 22.28 12.81 13.75
CA ALA A 408 22.78 13.37 12.49
C ALA A 408 22.49 14.87 12.39
N SER A 409 21.28 15.31 12.69
CA SER A 409 20.92 16.72 12.72
C SER A 409 21.78 17.53 13.71
N ARG A 410 21.95 17.03 14.94
CA ARG A 410 22.82 17.68 15.94
C ARG A 410 24.28 17.77 15.51
N ALA A 411 24.76 16.84 14.69
CA ALA A 411 26.08 16.87 14.09
C ALA A 411 26.18 17.82 12.88
N GLY A 412 25.08 18.47 12.47
CA GLY A 412 25.02 19.39 11.35
C GLY A 412 24.83 18.70 9.98
N VAL A 413 24.44 17.41 9.97
CA VAL A 413 24.08 16.71 8.72
C VAL A 413 22.70 17.16 8.26
N PRO A 414 22.52 17.64 7.01
CA PRO A 414 21.20 17.93 6.47
C PRO A 414 20.40 16.64 6.27
N VAL A 415 19.15 16.67 6.70
CA VAL A 415 18.23 15.53 6.63
C VAL A 415 16.92 15.95 5.95
N ASP A 416 16.62 15.37 4.81
CA ASP A 416 15.39 15.58 4.06
C ASP A 416 14.51 14.34 4.12
N LEU A 417 13.31 14.48 4.66
CA LEU A 417 12.35 13.40 4.81
C LEU A 417 11.09 13.68 4.01
N TRP A 418 10.78 12.79 3.08
CA TRP A 418 9.54 12.80 2.31
C TRP A 418 8.62 11.71 2.85
N VAL A 419 7.64 12.11 3.68
CA VAL A 419 6.79 11.18 4.43
C VAL A 419 5.34 11.38 4.04
N ARG A 420 4.72 10.35 3.47
CA ARG A 420 3.33 10.42 3.03
C ARG A 420 2.30 10.32 4.18
N GLY A 421 2.58 9.53 5.20
CA GLY A 421 1.63 9.20 6.27
C GLY A 421 2.16 9.56 7.65
N ILE A 422 2.21 8.57 8.56
CA ILE A 422 2.59 8.79 9.97
C ILE A 422 4.05 9.22 10.06
N CYS A 423 4.28 10.38 10.70
CA CYS A 423 5.60 10.90 11.02
C CYS A 423 5.70 11.20 12.51
N SER A 424 6.59 10.50 13.22
CA SER A 424 6.87 10.73 14.64
C SER A 424 8.10 11.63 14.87
N ILE A 425 8.67 12.19 13.81
CA ILE A 425 9.75 13.18 13.91
C ILE A 425 9.15 14.57 14.11
N ARG A 426 9.79 15.34 14.95
CA ARG A 426 9.51 16.75 15.18
C ARG A 426 10.65 17.58 14.59
N PRO A 427 10.47 18.19 13.42
CA PRO A 427 11.51 18.99 12.76
C PRO A 427 11.65 20.38 13.39
N GLY A 428 12.79 21.03 13.18
CA GLY A 428 13.04 22.42 13.53
C GLY A 428 13.17 22.72 15.02
N VAL A 429 13.35 21.70 15.87
CA VAL A 429 13.53 21.90 17.33
C VAL A 429 14.98 22.35 17.60
N PRO A 430 15.19 23.52 18.24
CA PRO A 430 16.51 24.01 18.57
C PRO A 430 17.34 23.00 19.39
N GLY A 431 18.60 22.77 19.00
CA GLY A 431 19.52 21.82 19.63
C GLY A 431 19.21 20.35 19.38
N LEU A 432 18.21 20.02 18.53
CA LEU A 432 17.80 18.66 18.26
C LEU A 432 17.65 18.38 16.75
N SER A 433 16.79 19.12 16.07
CA SER A 433 16.35 18.79 14.71
C SER A 433 16.30 19.98 13.75
N GLU A 434 17.15 21.00 13.98
CA GLU A 434 17.24 22.19 13.13
C GLU A 434 17.60 21.88 11.69
N ASN A 435 18.33 20.78 11.47
CA ASN A 435 18.78 20.36 10.14
C ASN A 435 17.86 19.30 9.52
N ILE A 436 16.67 19.05 10.09
CA ILE A 436 15.67 18.12 9.54
C ILE A 436 14.54 18.91 8.89
N ARG A 437 14.30 18.63 7.60
CA ARG A 437 13.10 19.07 6.88
C ARG A 437 12.20 17.88 6.62
N VAL A 438 10.90 18.05 6.77
CA VAL A 438 9.91 16.99 6.50
C VAL A 438 8.85 17.55 5.58
N ILE A 439 8.66 16.88 4.44
CA ILE A 439 7.60 17.21 3.49
C ILE A 439 6.71 16.01 3.22
N SER A 440 5.51 16.30 2.73
CA SER A 440 4.60 15.34 2.11
C SER A 440 4.07 15.91 0.79
N ILE A 441 3.90 15.05 -0.21
CA ILE A 441 3.31 15.42 -1.50
C ILE A 441 2.00 14.66 -1.66
N LEU A 442 0.95 15.40 -1.97
CA LEU A 442 -0.35 14.88 -2.36
C LEU A 442 -0.58 15.27 -3.82
N GLY A 443 -0.93 14.30 -4.64
CA GLY A 443 -1.18 14.50 -6.06
C GLY A 443 -2.13 13.43 -6.60
N ARG A 444 -2.21 13.30 -7.91
CA ARG A 444 -3.10 12.32 -8.56
C ARG A 444 -2.69 10.86 -8.28
N PHE A 445 -1.40 10.62 -8.02
CA PHE A 445 -0.88 9.29 -7.71
C PHE A 445 -0.54 9.20 -6.23
N LEU A 446 -0.76 8.03 -5.65
CA LEU A 446 -0.37 7.76 -4.27
C LEU A 446 1.16 7.62 -4.19
N GLU A 447 1.83 8.53 -3.49
CA GLU A 447 3.25 8.41 -3.18
C GLU A 447 3.48 7.14 -2.35
N HIS A 448 4.21 6.16 -2.89
CA HIS A 448 4.29 4.83 -2.29
C HIS A 448 5.69 4.23 -2.29
N SER A 449 6.59 4.68 -3.15
CA SER A 449 7.98 4.19 -3.16
C SER A 449 8.70 4.47 -1.84
N ARG A 450 9.70 3.64 -1.52
CA ARG A 450 10.61 3.83 -0.40
C ARG A 450 12.00 3.93 -0.94
N ILE A 451 12.67 5.02 -0.60
CA ILE A 451 13.98 5.39 -1.10
C ILE A 451 14.85 5.85 0.06
N PHE A 452 16.07 5.37 0.12
CA PHE A 452 17.07 5.74 1.12
C PHE A 452 18.31 6.23 0.38
N TRP A 453 18.63 7.49 0.54
CA TRP A 453 19.81 8.12 -0.07
C TRP A 453 20.73 8.70 1.00
N PHE A 454 22.02 8.47 0.84
CA PHE A 454 23.10 8.96 1.72
C PHE A 454 24.22 9.53 0.85
N ALA A 455 24.76 10.70 1.24
CA ALA A 455 25.82 11.39 0.48
C ALA A 455 27.14 10.60 0.43
N ASN A 456 27.44 9.81 1.47
CA ASN A 456 28.53 8.84 1.55
C ASN A 456 29.88 9.42 1.09
N GLY A 457 30.25 10.62 1.61
CA GLY A 457 31.52 11.26 1.31
C GLY A 457 31.68 11.69 -0.15
N GLY A 458 30.56 11.98 -0.86
CA GLY A 458 30.55 12.38 -2.27
C GLY A 458 30.43 11.20 -3.27
N ARG A 459 30.15 9.99 -2.78
CA ARG A 459 29.81 8.82 -3.60
C ARG A 459 28.43 8.30 -3.16
N PRO A 460 27.34 8.91 -3.61
CA PRO A 460 26.02 8.63 -3.08
C PRO A 460 25.68 7.15 -3.07
N MET A 461 25.11 6.71 -1.95
CA MET A 461 24.55 5.38 -1.77
C MET A 461 23.03 5.50 -1.78
N VAL A 462 22.39 4.78 -2.69
CA VAL A 462 20.93 4.78 -2.84
C VAL A 462 20.42 3.35 -2.72
N ALA A 463 19.37 3.16 -1.93
CA ALA A 463 18.63 1.90 -1.87
C ALA A 463 17.14 2.14 -2.05
N ILE A 464 16.46 1.20 -2.71
CA ILE A 464 15.01 1.18 -2.90
C ILE A 464 14.43 -0.14 -2.38
N GLY A 465 13.17 -0.16 -2.00
CA GLY A 465 12.51 -1.41 -1.62
C GLY A 465 11.19 -1.26 -0.88
N SER A 466 10.85 -2.26 -0.07
CA SER A 466 9.50 -2.43 0.45
C SER A 466 9.27 -1.89 1.87
N ALA A 467 10.34 -1.54 2.62
CA ALA A 467 10.28 -1.25 4.04
C ALA A 467 9.92 0.21 4.35
N ASP A 468 8.89 0.42 5.15
CA ASP A 468 8.72 1.64 5.93
C ASP A 468 9.52 1.59 7.24
N LEU A 469 9.76 2.73 7.87
CA LEU A 469 10.49 2.83 9.13
C LEU A 469 9.53 2.69 10.33
N MET A 470 8.90 1.52 10.42
CA MET A 470 7.95 1.16 11.47
C MET A 470 8.32 -0.20 12.08
N HIS A 471 8.01 -0.42 13.36
CA HIS A 471 8.24 -1.69 14.03
C HIS A 471 7.67 -2.88 13.26
N ARG A 472 6.42 -2.77 12.78
CA ARG A 472 5.80 -3.85 12.00
C ARG A 472 6.60 -4.24 10.75
N ASN A 473 7.27 -3.28 10.09
CA ASN A 473 8.09 -3.53 8.90
C ASN A 473 9.47 -4.08 9.28
N LEU A 474 10.08 -3.52 10.33
CA LEU A 474 11.46 -3.81 10.69
C LEU A 474 11.62 -5.01 11.63
N ASP A 475 10.53 -5.47 12.31
CA ASP A 475 10.58 -6.56 13.29
C ASP A 475 9.65 -7.74 12.96
N ARG A 476 8.55 -7.51 12.22
CA ARG A 476 7.49 -8.51 12.03
C ARG A 476 7.18 -8.81 10.57
N ARG A 477 8.02 -8.33 9.65
CA ARG A 477 7.88 -8.58 8.21
C ARG A 477 9.19 -8.97 7.59
N VAL A 478 9.11 -9.74 6.51
CA VAL A 478 10.22 -9.87 5.58
C VAL A 478 10.10 -8.76 4.54
N GLU A 479 11.01 -7.82 4.62
CA GLU A 479 11.16 -6.68 3.70
C GLU A 479 12.53 -6.79 3.02
N ALA A 480 12.68 -6.15 1.86
CA ALA A 480 13.96 -6.11 1.16
C ALA A 480 14.24 -4.70 0.63
N LEU A 481 15.48 -4.26 0.80
CA LEU A 481 16.03 -3.08 0.13
C LEU A 481 17.19 -3.52 -0.76
N VAL A 482 17.28 -2.97 -1.97
CA VAL A 482 18.39 -3.20 -2.91
C VAL A 482 19.13 -1.90 -3.18
N GLY A 483 20.47 -1.96 -3.09
CA GLY A 483 21.32 -0.83 -3.45
C GLY A 483 21.42 -0.63 -4.96
N LEU A 484 21.22 0.59 -5.43
CA LEU A 484 21.42 0.97 -6.83
C LEU A 484 22.89 1.18 -7.10
N SER A 485 23.44 0.50 -8.11
CA SER A 485 24.85 0.57 -8.51
C SER A 485 25.08 1.40 -9.78
N ASN A 486 24.05 1.62 -10.58
CA ASN A 486 24.14 2.41 -11.79
C ASN A 486 24.07 3.91 -11.45
N LYS A 487 25.08 4.68 -11.87
CA LYS A 487 25.18 6.13 -11.62
C LYS A 487 24.00 6.91 -12.20
N GLN A 488 23.46 6.47 -13.34
CA GLN A 488 22.31 7.11 -13.96
C GLN A 488 21.07 6.95 -13.06
N HIS A 489 20.82 5.74 -12.53
CA HIS A 489 19.69 5.50 -11.62
C HIS A 489 19.83 6.29 -10.30
N VAL A 490 21.08 6.42 -9.81
CA VAL A 490 21.36 7.28 -8.64
C VAL A 490 20.99 8.73 -8.94
N ALA A 491 21.42 9.25 -10.10
CA ALA A 491 21.12 10.63 -10.52
C ALA A 491 19.61 10.87 -10.72
N GLU A 492 18.87 9.89 -11.27
CA GLU A 492 17.40 9.95 -11.43
C GLU A 492 16.71 10.08 -10.06
N VAL A 493 17.18 9.33 -9.05
CA VAL A 493 16.65 9.43 -7.69
C VAL A 493 17.03 10.76 -7.02
N GLU A 494 18.25 11.26 -7.22
CA GLU A 494 18.69 12.57 -6.73
C GLU A 494 17.81 13.67 -7.29
N GLU A 495 17.56 13.65 -8.61
CA GLU A 495 16.69 14.62 -9.29
C GLU A 495 15.25 14.59 -8.76
N MET A 496 14.70 13.40 -8.43
CA MET A 496 13.38 13.29 -7.79
C MET A 496 13.34 14.02 -6.44
N PHE A 497 14.35 13.85 -5.60
CA PHE A 497 14.44 14.57 -4.33
C PHE A 497 14.65 16.07 -4.53
N ASP A 498 15.50 16.46 -5.46
CA ASP A 498 15.76 17.88 -5.75
C ASP A 498 14.46 18.58 -6.22
N MET A 499 13.68 17.94 -7.08
CA MET A 499 12.37 18.46 -7.49
C MET A 499 11.36 18.50 -6.34
N ALA A 500 11.30 17.46 -5.51
CA ALA A 500 10.35 17.39 -4.41
C ALA A 500 10.60 18.44 -3.33
N PHE A 501 11.87 18.78 -3.08
CA PHE A 501 12.30 19.76 -2.09
C PHE A 501 12.58 21.16 -2.67
N ASP A 502 12.30 21.36 -3.98
CA ASP A 502 12.40 22.66 -4.61
C ASP A 502 11.33 23.61 -4.05
N PRO A 503 11.68 24.85 -3.69
CA PRO A 503 10.72 25.84 -3.20
C PRO A 503 9.59 26.17 -4.18
N GLY A 504 9.75 25.86 -5.47
CA GLY A 504 8.76 26.02 -6.52
C GLY A 504 7.80 24.84 -6.65
N THR A 505 7.89 23.82 -5.78
CA THR A 505 7.06 22.62 -5.83
C THR A 505 5.98 22.64 -4.76
N VAL A 506 4.74 22.31 -5.15
CA VAL A 506 3.61 22.14 -4.20
C VAL A 506 3.89 21.00 -3.24
N SER A 507 3.88 21.29 -1.95
CA SER A 507 4.12 20.29 -0.91
C SER A 507 3.52 20.71 0.42
N TRP A 508 3.34 19.73 1.30
CA TRP A 508 2.97 19.94 2.69
C TRP A 508 4.22 19.89 3.55
N HIS A 509 4.46 20.89 4.36
CA HIS A 509 5.61 21.00 5.25
C HIS A 509 5.17 20.69 6.68
N LEU A 510 5.85 19.77 7.35
CA LEU A 510 5.66 19.55 8.77
C LEU A 510 6.42 20.64 9.55
N GLN A 511 5.69 21.49 10.24
CA GLN A 511 6.22 22.53 11.13
C GLN A 511 5.76 22.25 12.56
N ASP A 512 6.69 21.96 13.45
CA ASP A 512 6.42 21.46 14.79
C ASP A 512 5.53 20.19 14.78
N ARG A 513 4.23 20.34 14.88
CA ARG A 513 3.23 19.25 14.91
C ARG A 513 2.12 19.43 13.86
N THR A 514 2.25 20.43 13.02
CA THR A 514 1.20 20.81 12.06
C THR A 514 1.72 20.71 10.65
N TRP A 515 0.92 20.12 9.78
CA TRP A 515 1.16 20.13 8.35
C TRP A 515 0.61 21.40 7.72
N ILE A 516 1.46 22.15 7.02
CA ILE A 516 1.12 23.40 6.35
C ILE A 516 1.30 23.18 4.86
N GLU A 517 0.24 23.41 4.10
CA GLU A 517 0.30 23.39 2.65
C GLU A 517 1.03 24.62 2.10
N VAL A 518 1.98 24.38 1.20
CA VAL A 518 2.67 25.39 0.43
C VAL A 518 2.34 25.15 -1.04
N SER A 519 1.32 25.85 -1.54
CA SER A 519 0.81 25.72 -2.91
C SER A 519 1.00 26.99 -3.74
N ARG A 520 1.47 28.08 -3.11
CA ARG A 520 1.77 29.36 -3.78
C ARG A 520 3.09 29.93 -3.30
N GLY A 521 3.81 30.57 -4.23
CA GLY A 521 5.02 31.32 -3.93
C GLY A 521 4.76 32.62 -3.15
N PRO A 522 5.80 33.33 -2.70
CA PRO A 522 5.68 34.60 -2.01
C PRO A 522 4.99 35.70 -2.84
N ASP A 523 5.02 35.56 -4.15
CA ASP A 523 4.36 36.44 -5.14
C ASP A 523 2.89 36.06 -5.40
N GLY A 524 2.37 35.01 -4.75
CA GLY A 524 1.02 34.50 -4.92
C GLY A 524 0.82 33.59 -6.15
N ILE A 525 1.88 33.34 -6.94
CA ILE A 525 1.83 32.47 -8.12
C ILE A 525 1.71 31.00 -7.66
N PRO A 526 0.83 30.20 -8.29
CA PRO A 526 0.76 28.76 -8.01
C PRO A 526 2.10 28.07 -8.27
N LEU A 527 2.50 27.18 -7.35
CA LEU A 527 3.68 26.34 -7.50
C LEU A 527 3.42 25.18 -8.45
N SER A 528 4.49 24.52 -8.89
CA SER A 528 4.43 23.39 -9.82
C SER A 528 4.02 22.11 -9.11
N ASP A 529 3.17 21.30 -9.73
CA ASP A 529 2.86 19.93 -9.27
C ASP A 529 4.01 18.99 -9.69
N LEU A 530 4.60 18.28 -8.72
CA LEU A 530 5.70 17.35 -8.97
C LEU A 530 5.31 16.25 -9.95
N GLN A 531 4.11 15.67 -9.79
CA GLN A 531 3.70 14.51 -10.58
C GLN A 531 3.38 14.91 -12.02
N GLU A 532 2.84 16.09 -12.26
CA GLU A 532 2.65 16.63 -13.60
C GLU A 532 4.01 16.91 -14.27
N GLU A 533 4.99 17.41 -13.52
CA GLU A 533 6.36 17.61 -14.03
C GLU A 533 7.01 16.27 -14.39
N LEU A 534 6.85 15.22 -13.58
CA LEU A 534 7.34 13.88 -13.87
C LEU A 534 6.65 13.28 -15.11
N ILE A 535 5.35 13.50 -15.29
CA ILE A 535 4.61 13.12 -16.50
C ILE A 535 5.23 13.79 -17.73
N ARG A 536 5.46 15.10 -17.67
CA ARG A 536 6.05 15.87 -18.76
C ARG A 536 7.43 15.35 -19.13
N ARG A 537 8.32 15.19 -18.16
CA ARG A 537 9.70 14.69 -18.36
C ARG A 537 9.72 13.28 -18.94
N THR A 538 8.82 12.42 -18.48
CA THR A 538 8.72 11.06 -19.01
C THR A 538 8.30 11.05 -20.46
N ARG A 539 7.38 11.91 -20.87
CA ARG A 539 7.00 12.09 -22.29
C ARG A 539 8.16 12.62 -23.14
N ASP A 540 8.96 13.56 -22.60
CA ASP A 540 10.11 14.13 -23.31
C ASP A 540 11.26 13.12 -23.49
N ARG A 541 11.43 12.16 -22.56
CA ARG A 541 12.39 11.04 -22.71
C ARG A 541 12.09 10.15 -23.92
N ARG A 542 10.87 10.12 -24.43
CA ARG A 542 10.46 9.33 -25.59
C ARG A 542 10.76 10.04 -26.93
N ARG A 543 10.92 11.35 -26.93
CA ARG A 543 11.25 12.14 -28.11
C ARG A 543 12.77 12.15 -28.36
#